data_c6f12c007a91fa0c33ad1f566f7babc4
#
_entry.id   c6f12c007a91fa0c33ad1f566f7babc4
#
_cell.length_a   1.000
_cell.length_b   1.000
_cell.length_c   1.000
_cell.angle_alpha   90.00
_cell.angle_beta   90.00
_cell.angle_gamma   90.00
#
_symmetry.space_group_name_H-M   'P 1'
#
loop_
_entity.id
_entity.type
_entity.pdbx_description
1 polymer ?
#
loop_
_entity_poly.entity_id
_entity_poly.type
_entity_poly.pdbx_seq_one_letter_code
_entity_poly.pdbx_strand_id
1 'polypeptide(L)'
;MLILAILVSSTSTAGLTKDLNSAGDVSKMDTDLVEHLLNDNSIEVIVQFTTPMDSQKWIAIENIGLETLGVMHVLHGGLFEGTPNQIRQLSLLDDVFFIERNRLLEHFYLPGDPTDPSAMMHETVHVVNSALSWHRAIIDRDGNVIFDNLAFAEWDGDGTTAVDLDTGIDGEHPDFDCGEPWTGEKLIWSAKWSGVAWIDAPNCNSDTSSGHGTHVGGTIAGNGDASAGRRLGTAKGAQIVALGTGDGASIFAAEQGLEWTYENSRPGLNDFNIRVVSNSWGTNGDYNPSNVIAQLTNKLTYENSVAVIFAASNSGGCGAEGDGDLRTNVYANTPSAISVAALTHDGGAVTSFSSRGWINQQHTWPDVGAPGRDIWATAPRATAIDASTRTQGDLYYMSISGTSMATPHIGGIATVLIDVAPSLGTAHYQYEDHDEGTALVTGQSAQGYQNAEWFNSNETRVHEVELILELTAQYDILKNQCEDGNDEDSCNDIPENCYISNQTNRCHDWRVGHGLVHVDHAVALARTLELLRDTDGDGFVDNPEVTVWDANEYYMDMMEIRQIPLETDQLSHAWKGE
;
A
#
# COMPACT_ATOMS: atom_id res chain seq x y z
N MET A 1 -10.28 24.42 -11.70
CA MET A 1 -10.53 25.19 -12.93
C MET A 1 -11.91 25.82 -12.99
N LEU A 2 -12.96 25.27 -12.37
CA LEU A 2 -14.31 25.87 -12.36
C LEU A 2 -14.42 27.07 -11.41
N ILE A 3 -13.68 27.11 -10.31
CA ILE A 3 -13.68 28.23 -9.33
C ILE A 3 -12.99 29.48 -9.88
N LEU A 4 -12.02 29.34 -10.79
CA LEU A 4 -11.36 30.47 -11.45
C LEU A 4 -12.24 31.16 -12.49
N ALA A 5 -13.23 30.46 -13.05
CA ALA A 5 -14.12 31.00 -14.08
C ALA A 5 -15.29 31.86 -13.52
N ILE A 6 -15.61 31.77 -12.23
CA ILE A 6 -16.69 32.54 -11.60
C ILE A 6 -16.20 33.90 -11.11
N LEU A 7 -14.90 34.09 -10.91
CA LEU A 7 -14.30 35.37 -10.45
C LEU A 7 -13.95 36.36 -11.57
N VAL A 8 -14.13 36.02 -12.85
CA VAL A 8 -13.72 36.88 -13.99
C VAL A 8 -14.85 37.70 -14.61
N SER A 9 -16.10 37.57 -14.15
CA SER A 9 -17.20 38.39 -14.70
C SER A 9 -17.60 39.52 -13.75
N SER A 10 -17.00 40.70 -13.96
CA SER A 10 -17.42 42.01 -13.43
C SER A 10 -16.81 42.48 -12.12
N THR A 11 -15.56 42.99 -12.19
CA THR A 11 -15.16 44.15 -11.32
C THR A 11 -13.87 44.79 -11.88
N SER A 12 -13.68 46.05 -11.62
CA SER A 12 -12.56 46.87 -12.12
C SER A 12 -11.20 46.32 -11.69
N THR A 13 -10.18 46.44 -12.54
CA THR A 13 -8.80 45.95 -12.32
C THR A 13 -8.14 46.34 -11.01
N ALA A 14 -8.63 47.33 -10.30
CA ALA A 14 -8.12 47.75 -8.97
C ALA A 14 -8.72 46.93 -7.81
N GLY A 15 -9.86 46.26 -8.01
CA GLY A 15 -10.44 45.30 -7.05
C GLY A 15 -9.75 43.93 -7.14
N LEU A 16 -9.42 43.47 -8.33
CA LEU A 16 -8.80 42.15 -8.57
C LEU A 16 -7.43 42.00 -7.88
N THR A 17 -6.60 43.07 -7.88
CA THR A 17 -5.28 43.00 -7.23
C THR A 17 -5.35 42.97 -5.70
N LYS A 18 -6.42 43.50 -5.11
CA LYS A 18 -6.60 43.50 -3.66
C LYS A 18 -7.17 42.14 -3.17
N ASP A 19 -8.01 41.50 -3.99
CA ASP A 19 -8.58 40.21 -3.68
C ASP A 19 -7.56 39.08 -3.89
N LEU A 20 -6.66 39.19 -4.88
CA LEU A 20 -5.57 38.23 -5.10
C LEU A 20 -4.57 38.20 -3.93
N ASN A 21 -4.22 39.39 -3.37
CA ASN A 21 -3.36 39.46 -2.18
C ASN A 21 -4.07 38.97 -0.91
N SER A 22 -5.41 38.90 -0.90
CA SER A 22 -6.19 38.37 0.22
C SER A 22 -6.38 36.87 0.16
N ALA A 23 -6.16 36.24 -1.00
CA ALA A 23 -6.35 34.79 -1.21
C ALA A 23 -5.12 33.96 -0.82
N GLY A 24 -3.94 34.59 -0.66
CA GLY A 24 -2.66 33.88 -0.54
C GLY A 24 -2.22 33.28 -1.88
N ASP A 25 -1.14 32.51 -1.87
CA ASP A 25 -0.68 31.75 -3.04
C ASP A 25 -1.32 30.35 -3.04
N VAL A 26 -2.47 30.23 -3.67
CA VAL A 26 -3.23 28.98 -3.74
C VAL A 26 -2.55 27.88 -4.56
N SER A 27 -1.55 28.23 -5.39
CA SER A 27 -0.80 27.23 -6.14
C SER A 27 0.09 26.35 -5.26
N LYS A 28 0.35 26.81 -4.03
CA LYS A 28 1.11 26.10 -3.01
C LYS A 28 0.23 25.36 -2.01
N MET A 29 -1.07 25.29 -2.23
CA MET A 29 -2.03 24.72 -1.28
C MET A 29 -2.76 23.53 -1.87
N ASP A 30 -3.00 22.53 -1.04
CA ASP A 30 -3.91 21.45 -1.37
C ASP A 30 -5.33 21.96 -1.60
N THR A 31 -6.06 21.32 -2.51
CA THR A 31 -7.42 21.75 -2.88
C THR A 31 -8.36 21.72 -1.69
N ASP A 32 -8.29 20.68 -0.85
CA ASP A 32 -9.07 20.56 0.37
C ASP A 32 -8.79 21.71 1.35
N LEU A 33 -7.52 22.12 1.50
CA LEU A 33 -7.17 23.26 2.33
C LEU A 33 -7.81 24.54 1.80
N VAL A 34 -7.75 24.81 0.49
CA VAL A 34 -8.31 26.03 -0.11
C VAL A 34 -9.79 26.19 0.21
N GLU A 35 -10.57 25.14 0.20
CA GLU A 35 -11.99 25.14 0.56
C GLU A 35 -12.19 25.49 2.04
N HIS A 36 -11.33 25.01 2.93
CA HIS A 36 -11.42 25.26 4.37
C HIS A 36 -10.95 26.68 4.78
N LEU A 37 -10.17 27.35 3.94
CA LEU A 37 -9.76 28.76 4.21
C LEU A 37 -10.93 29.77 4.15
N LEU A 38 -12.11 29.35 3.74
CA LEU A 38 -13.32 30.18 3.77
C LEU A 38 -13.95 30.26 5.17
N ASN A 39 -13.54 29.43 6.10
CA ASN A 39 -14.01 29.41 7.48
C ASN A 39 -13.11 30.25 8.37
N ASP A 40 -13.67 30.80 9.46
CA ASP A 40 -12.93 31.63 10.43
C ASP A 40 -12.25 30.82 11.56
N ASN A 41 -12.26 29.48 11.46
CA ASN A 41 -11.66 28.60 12.47
C ASN A 41 -10.15 28.48 12.29
N SER A 42 -9.45 28.17 13.37
CA SER A 42 -8.06 27.75 13.30
C SER A 42 -7.97 26.40 12.58
N ILE A 43 -6.93 26.22 11.77
CA ILE A 43 -6.72 25.03 10.93
C ILE A 43 -5.30 24.51 11.17
N GLU A 44 -5.19 23.21 11.41
CA GLU A 44 -3.91 22.53 11.41
C GLU A 44 -3.45 22.25 9.98
N VAL A 45 -2.23 22.68 9.66
CA VAL A 45 -1.62 22.50 8.34
C VAL A 45 -0.23 21.91 8.43
N ILE A 46 0.08 21.01 7.51
CA ILE A 46 1.42 20.49 7.28
C ILE A 46 2.05 21.37 6.22
N VAL A 47 3.21 21.94 6.53
CA VAL A 47 3.93 22.87 5.67
C VAL A 47 5.27 22.31 5.28
N GLN A 48 5.53 22.27 3.99
CA GLN A 48 6.81 21.88 3.44
C GLN A 48 7.56 23.12 2.90
N PHE A 49 8.85 23.14 3.11
CA PHE A 49 9.77 24.16 2.59
C PHE A 49 10.73 23.55 1.57
N THR A 50 11.19 24.36 0.64
CA THR A 50 12.16 23.96 -0.39
C THR A 50 13.55 23.65 0.16
N THR A 51 13.86 24.12 1.37
CA THR A 51 15.15 23.97 2.04
C THR A 51 14.96 23.68 3.53
N PRO A 52 15.97 23.09 4.21
CA PRO A 52 15.87 22.78 5.64
C PRO A 52 15.41 23.94 6.51
N MET A 53 14.75 23.63 7.62
CA MET A 53 14.32 24.61 8.60
C MET A 53 15.53 25.31 9.22
N ASP A 54 15.53 26.62 9.19
CA ASP A 54 16.55 27.47 9.77
C ASP A 54 15.95 28.58 10.68
N SER A 55 16.79 29.35 11.30
CA SER A 55 16.34 30.40 12.23
C SER A 55 15.49 31.48 11.55
N GLN A 56 15.68 31.73 10.25
CA GLN A 56 14.90 32.76 9.52
C GLN A 56 13.48 32.30 9.27
N LYS A 57 13.31 31.00 8.92
CA LYS A 57 11.99 30.39 8.77
C LYS A 57 11.23 30.35 10.09
N TRP A 58 11.90 29.97 11.19
CA TRP A 58 11.29 29.97 12.51
C TRP A 58 10.83 31.38 12.91
N ILE A 59 11.64 32.41 12.67
CA ILE A 59 11.26 33.80 12.92
C ILE A 59 10.09 34.23 12.04
N ALA A 60 10.05 33.82 10.78
CA ALA A 60 8.93 34.12 9.88
C ALA A 60 7.62 33.50 10.36
N ILE A 61 7.65 32.25 10.77
CA ILE A 61 6.50 31.53 11.35
C ILE A 61 5.99 32.20 12.62
N GLU A 62 6.91 32.57 13.52
CA GLU A 62 6.59 33.29 14.76
C GLU A 62 5.98 34.66 14.49
N ASN A 63 6.52 35.42 13.52
CA ASN A 63 5.98 36.72 13.13
C ASN A 63 4.59 36.65 12.49
N ILE A 64 4.27 35.57 11.77
CA ILE A 64 2.93 35.32 11.27
C ILE A 64 2.00 34.93 12.43
N GLY A 65 2.55 34.43 13.52
CA GLY A 65 1.82 34.02 14.73
C GLY A 65 1.18 32.65 14.63
N LEU A 66 1.82 31.74 13.88
CA LEU A 66 1.42 30.32 13.83
C LEU A 66 1.91 29.61 15.09
N GLU A 67 1.09 28.67 15.59
CA GLU A 67 1.50 27.74 16.64
C GLU A 67 2.20 26.53 16.00
N THR A 68 3.37 26.15 16.52
CA THR A 68 4.11 24.97 16.07
C THR A 68 3.68 23.77 16.88
N LEU A 69 3.14 22.73 16.23
CA LEU A 69 2.68 21.50 16.85
C LEU A 69 3.66 20.34 16.65
N GLY A 70 4.44 20.34 15.55
CA GLY A 70 5.39 19.28 15.25
C GLY A 70 6.41 19.70 14.18
N VAL A 71 7.45 18.90 14.01
CA VAL A 71 8.54 19.15 13.04
C VAL A 71 8.76 17.90 12.20
N MET A 72 8.97 18.08 10.91
CA MET A 72 9.41 17.05 9.96
C MET A 72 10.91 17.17 9.73
N HIS A 73 11.61 16.06 9.68
CA HIS A 73 13.07 16.01 9.55
C HIS A 73 13.54 15.59 8.15
N VAL A 74 12.84 14.64 7.53
CA VAL A 74 13.15 14.13 6.18
C VAL A 74 12.59 15.05 5.11
N LEU A 75 11.35 15.50 5.29
CA LEU A 75 10.72 16.54 4.48
C LEU A 75 10.78 17.85 5.28
N HIS A 76 11.52 18.82 4.80
CA HIS A 76 11.78 20.07 5.51
C HIS A 76 10.52 20.85 5.85
N GLY A 77 10.06 20.83 7.09
CA GLY A 77 8.85 21.52 7.47
C GLY A 77 8.28 21.14 8.84
N GLY A 78 6.96 21.13 8.97
CA GLY A 78 6.29 20.76 10.22
C GLY A 78 4.79 20.93 10.19
N LEU A 79 4.17 20.59 11.33
CA LEU A 79 2.77 20.80 11.63
C LEU A 79 2.58 22.12 12.37
N PHE A 80 1.69 22.96 11.85
CA PHE A 80 1.38 24.27 12.41
C PHE A 80 -0.13 24.47 12.52
N GLU A 81 -0.54 25.26 13.50
CA GLU A 81 -1.92 25.69 13.64
C GLU A 81 -2.02 27.22 13.45
N GLY A 82 -3.03 27.65 12.70
CA GLY A 82 -3.28 29.07 12.50
C GLY A 82 -4.62 29.38 11.85
N THR A 83 -4.98 30.65 11.88
CA THR A 83 -6.16 31.17 11.20
C THR A 83 -5.98 31.15 9.67
N PRO A 84 -7.07 31.15 8.87
CA PRO A 84 -7.00 31.25 7.42
C PRO A 84 -6.14 32.40 6.91
N ASN A 85 -6.15 33.54 7.59
CA ASN A 85 -5.31 34.67 7.20
C ASN A 85 -3.81 34.45 7.43
N GLN A 86 -3.44 33.77 8.51
CA GLN A 86 -2.06 33.40 8.80
C GLN A 86 -1.55 32.38 7.79
N ILE A 87 -2.38 31.39 7.42
CA ILE A 87 -2.03 30.38 6.40
C ILE A 87 -1.85 31.03 5.02
N ARG A 88 -2.72 31.99 4.65
CA ARG A 88 -2.52 32.79 3.42
C ARG A 88 -1.22 33.59 3.44
N GLN A 89 -0.85 34.16 4.57
CA GLN A 89 0.44 34.88 4.70
C GLN A 89 1.61 33.92 4.58
N LEU A 90 1.52 32.75 5.18
CA LEU A 90 2.53 31.70 5.08
C LEU A 90 2.78 31.27 3.63
N SER A 91 1.73 31.08 2.84
CA SER A 91 1.84 30.67 1.43
C SER A 91 2.56 31.69 0.54
N LEU A 92 2.64 32.97 0.97
CA LEU A 92 3.34 34.00 0.24
C LEU A 92 4.85 34.03 0.50
N LEU A 93 5.36 33.19 1.41
CA LEU A 93 6.80 33.06 1.59
C LEU A 93 7.39 32.30 0.39
N ASP A 94 8.50 32.80 -0.15
CA ASP A 94 9.11 32.28 -1.37
C ASP A 94 9.57 30.81 -1.23
N ASP A 95 10.03 30.46 -0.04
CA ASP A 95 10.59 29.14 0.27
C ASP A 95 9.56 28.12 0.79
N VAL A 96 8.29 28.48 0.90
CA VAL A 96 7.20 27.51 1.10
C VAL A 96 6.99 26.76 -0.20
N PHE A 97 7.14 25.44 -0.13
CA PHE A 97 6.92 24.52 -1.25
C PHE A 97 5.45 24.14 -1.36
N PHE A 98 4.87 23.56 -0.28
CA PHE A 98 3.51 23.08 -0.28
C PHE A 98 2.87 23.18 1.12
N ILE A 99 1.55 23.34 1.17
CA ILE A 99 0.75 23.39 2.39
C ILE A 99 -0.46 22.49 2.19
N GLU A 100 -0.62 21.51 3.06
CA GLU A 100 -1.80 20.64 3.09
C GLU A 100 -2.46 20.64 4.47
N ARG A 101 -3.75 20.33 4.52
CA ARG A 101 -4.47 20.23 5.78
C ARG A 101 -4.14 18.95 6.50
N ASN A 102 -3.88 19.00 7.82
CA ASN A 102 -3.77 17.81 8.65
C ASN A 102 -5.15 17.20 8.87
N ARG A 103 -5.49 16.16 8.10
CA ARG A 103 -6.78 15.45 8.15
C ARG A 103 -6.64 14.16 8.95
N LEU A 104 -7.77 13.67 9.47
CA LEU A 104 -7.86 12.31 9.96
C LEU A 104 -7.87 11.33 8.77
N LEU A 105 -7.23 10.21 8.97
CA LEU A 105 -7.18 9.09 8.03
C LEU A 105 -8.23 8.05 8.41
N GLU A 106 -8.69 7.31 7.43
CA GLU A 106 -9.62 6.21 7.60
C GLU A 106 -8.87 4.87 7.53
N HIS A 107 -9.24 3.94 8.42
CA HIS A 107 -8.85 2.54 8.31
C HIS A 107 -9.92 1.82 7.50
N PHE A 108 -9.51 1.15 6.42
CA PHE A 108 -10.43 0.60 5.44
C PHE A 108 -10.89 -0.81 5.80
N TYR A 109 -11.76 -0.94 6.82
CA TYR A 109 -12.33 -2.21 7.24
C TYR A 109 -13.85 -2.15 7.45
N LEU A 110 -14.47 -3.32 7.40
CA LEU A 110 -15.89 -3.58 7.65
C LEU A 110 -16.03 -4.79 8.59
N PRO A 111 -17.13 -4.93 9.35
CA PRO A 111 -17.40 -6.18 10.07
C PRO A 111 -17.43 -7.38 9.12
N GLY A 112 -16.76 -8.47 9.47
CA GLY A 112 -16.82 -9.72 8.76
C GLY A 112 -17.94 -10.63 9.27
N ASP A 113 -18.22 -11.72 8.57
CA ASP A 113 -19.14 -12.78 9.02
C ASP A 113 -18.40 -13.82 9.86
N PRO A 114 -18.54 -13.81 11.20
CA PRO A 114 -17.88 -14.78 12.06
C PRO A 114 -18.49 -16.19 11.97
N THR A 115 -19.55 -16.35 11.22
CA THR A 115 -20.24 -17.65 11.06
C THR A 115 -19.84 -18.39 9.79
N ASP A 116 -19.13 -17.74 8.87
CA ASP A 116 -18.61 -18.37 7.67
C ASP A 116 -17.35 -19.20 7.99
N PRO A 117 -17.43 -20.54 8.00
CA PRO A 117 -16.27 -21.37 8.30
C PRO A 117 -15.27 -21.43 7.14
N SER A 118 -15.63 -20.98 5.94
CA SER A 118 -14.76 -20.99 4.75
C SER A 118 -13.79 -19.81 4.73
N ALA A 119 -14.07 -18.76 5.49
CA ALA A 119 -13.27 -17.52 5.54
C ALA A 119 -12.08 -17.58 6.50
N MET A 120 -11.49 -18.73 6.74
CA MET A 120 -10.38 -18.86 7.68
C MET A 120 -9.05 -18.42 7.07
N MET A 121 -8.19 -17.78 7.87
CA MET A 121 -6.89 -17.28 7.41
C MET A 121 -6.05 -18.35 6.70
N HIS A 122 -6.06 -19.59 7.18
CA HIS A 122 -5.33 -20.67 6.52
C HIS A 122 -5.83 -20.97 5.09
N GLU A 123 -7.09 -20.63 4.78
CA GLU A 123 -7.62 -20.76 3.42
C GLU A 123 -7.11 -19.64 2.54
N THR A 124 -7.03 -18.41 3.04
CA THR A 124 -6.54 -17.29 2.25
C THR A 124 -5.05 -17.41 1.92
N VAL A 125 -4.23 -17.95 2.82
CA VAL A 125 -2.82 -18.27 2.49
C VAL A 125 -2.71 -19.39 1.44
N HIS A 126 -3.68 -20.28 1.36
CA HIS A 126 -3.77 -21.27 0.27
C HIS A 126 -4.29 -20.66 -1.02
N VAL A 127 -5.24 -19.73 -0.95
CA VAL A 127 -5.76 -19.00 -2.13
C VAL A 127 -4.65 -18.24 -2.84
N VAL A 128 -3.79 -17.55 -2.11
CA VAL A 128 -2.62 -16.88 -2.68
C VAL A 128 -1.41 -17.80 -2.85
N ASN A 129 -1.51 -19.07 -2.47
CA ASN A 129 -0.45 -20.09 -2.53
C ASN A 129 0.80 -19.80 -1.68
N SER A 130 0.73 -18.95 -0.66
CA SER A 130 1.86 -18.69 0.25
C SER A 130 2.38 -19.96 0.92
N ALA A 131 1.49 -20.88 1.30
CA ALA A 131 1.87 -22.13 1.92
C ALA A 131 2.77 -23.02 1.04
N LEU A 132 2.77 -22.82 -0.28
CA LEU A 132 3.66 -23.54 -1.20
C LEU A 132 5.09 -22.99 -1.15
N SER A 133 5.28 -21.71 -0.96
CA SER A 133 6.61 -21.09 -0.87
C SER A 133 7.38 -21.52 0.39
N TRP A 134 6.65 -21.87 1.46
CA TRP A 134 7.29 -22.26 2.73
C TRP A 134 7.99 -23.62 2.66
N HIS A 135 7.81 -24.40 1.61
CA HIS A 135 8.27 -25.78 1.55
C HIS A 135 9.11 -26.14 0.31
N ARG A 136 9.57 -25.16 -0.51
CA ARG A 136 10.19 -25.51 -1.81
C ARG A 136 11.24 -24.54 -2.33
N ALA A 137 12.33 -25.13 -2.84
CA ALA A 137 13.14 -24.54 -3.90
C ALA A 137 12.49 -24.87 -5.27
N ILE A 138 12.01 -23.86 -5.99
CA ILE A 138 11.30 -24.07 -7.26
C ILE A 138 12.26 -24.18 -8.44
N ILE A 139 13.41 -23.52 -8.40
CA ILE A 139 14.41 -23.50 -9.48
C ILE A 139 15.83 -23.68 -8.93
N ASP A 140 16.63 -24.60 -9.51
CA ASP A 140 18.05 -24.74 -9.19
C ASP A 140 18.93 -23.77 -10.00
N ARG A 141 20.25 -23.77 -9.70
CA ARG A 141 21.25 -22.95 -10.42
C ARG A 141 21.33 -23.23 -11.92
N ASP A 142 20.94 -24.42 -12.35
CA ASP A 142 20.94 -24.83 -13.74
C ASP A 142 19.61 -24.49 -14.42
N GLY A 143 18.73 -23.74 -13.74
CA GLY A 143 17.39 -23.38 -14.23
C GLY A 143 16.41 -24.57 -14.21
N ASN A 144 16.71 -25.61 -13.45
CA ASN A 144 15.80 -26.76 -13.35
C ASN A 144 14.78 -26.48 -12.26
N VAL A 145 13.49 -26.66 -12.57
CA VAL A 145 12.47 -26.74 -11.53
C VAL A 145 12.75 -27.98 -10.69
N ILE A 146 13.21 -27.76 -9.48
CA ILE A 146 13.49 -28.85 -8.55
C ILE A 146 12.21 -29.16 -7.78
N PHE A 147 11.74 -30.36 -7.99
CA PHE A 147 10.84 -31.03 -7.07
C PHE A 147 11.66 -31.94 -6.16
N ASP A 148 12.51 -31.36 -5.33
CA ASP A 148 13.29 -32.15 -4.40
C ASP A 148 12.55 -32.22 -3.06
N ASN A 149 12.06 -33.41 -2.74
CA ASN A 149 11.44 -33.68 -1.45
C ASN A 149 12.43 -33.67 -0.28
N LEU A 150 13.70 -33.37 -0.51
CA LEU A 150 14.76 -33.48 0.48
C LEU A 150 15.47 -32.15 0.78
N ALA A 151 15.33 -31.14 -0.07
CA ALA A 151 15.91 -29.81 0.16
C ALA A 151 14.76 -28.80 0.41
N PHE A 152 14.30 -28.71 1.63
CA PHE A 152 13.35 -27.71 2.05
C PHE A 152 14.09 -26.37 2.22
N ALA A 153 14.02 -25.50 1.23
CA ALA A 153 14.19 -24.09 1.48
C ALA A 153 12.82 -23.56 1.94
N GLU A 154 12.68 -23.24 3.19
CA GLU A 154 11.54 -22.50 3.68
C GLU A 154 11.74 -21.04 3.30
N TRP A 155 10.95 -20.54 2.37
CA TRP A 155 10.85 -19.11 2.09
C TRP A 155 9.55 -18.61 2.70
N ASP A 156 9.66 -18.16 3.91
CA ASP A 156 8.51 -17.70 4.71
C ASP A 156 8.69 -16.27 5.24
N GLY A 157 9.67 -15.55 4.68
CA GLY A 157 10.00 -14.18 5.02
C GLY A 157 11.05 -14.05 6.14
N ASP A 158 11.70 -15.16 6.54
CA ASP A 158 12.74 -15.14 7.57
C ASP A 158 13.86 -14.14 7.21
N GLY A 159 14.33 -13.42 8.21
CA GLY A 159 15.34 -12.39 8.04
C GLY A 159 14.84 -11.09 7.37
N THR A 160 13.55 -10.95 7.03
CA THR A 160 12.98 -9.72 6.47
C THR A 160 11.96 -9.13 7.43
N THR A 161 11.96 -7.80 7.57
CA THR A 161 11.03 -7.09 8.46
C THR A 161 10.03 -6.27 7.67
N ALA A 162 8.74 -6.43 8.02
CA ALA A 162 7.67 -5.52 7.63
C ALA A 162 7.37 -4.50 8.75
N VAL A 163 7.19 -3.25 8.38
CA VAL A 163 6.59 -2.25 9.26
C VAL A 163 5.08 -2.31 9.09
N ASP A 164 4.38 -2.51 10.19
CA ASP A 164 2.93 -2.32 10.31
C ASP A 164 2.68 -0.91 10.87
N LEU A 165 2.40 0.03 9.97
CA LEU A 165 2.05 1.40 10.31
C LEU A 165 0.53 1.51 10.37
N ASP A 166 -0.03 1.33 11.55
CA ASP A 166 -1.48 1.17 11.75
C ASP A 166 -1.92 1.70 13.14
N THR A 167 -3.00 1.18 13.70
CA THR A 167 -3.48 1.55 15.05
C THR A 167 -2.55 1.07 16.16
N GLY A 168 -1.71 0.07 15.89
CA GLY A 168 -0.82 -0.60 16.82
C GLY A 168 -1.14 -2.09 16.98
N ILE A 169 -0.22 -2.85 17.59
CA ILE A 169 -0.31 -4.30 17.77
C ILE A 169 -0.40 -4.66 19.27
N ASP A 170 -1.27 -5.60 19.62
CA ASP A 170 -1.25 -6.31 20.92
C ASP A 170 -0.13 -7.37 20.89
N GLY A 171 1.09 -6.94 21.16
CA GLY A 171 2.27 -7.80 21.15
C GLY A 171 2.31 -8.88 22.25
N GLU A 172 1.36 -8.87 23.20
CA GLU A 172 1.19 -9.98 24.15
C GLU A 172 0.31 -11.11 23.58
N HIS A 173 -0.21 -10.96 22.33
CA HIS A 173 -0.87 -12.05 21.61
C HIS A 173 0.15 -13.15 21.29
N PRO A 174 -0.17 -14.44 21.50
CA PRO A 174 0.80 -15.53 21.30
C PRO A 174 1.43 -15.58 19.90
N ASP A 175 0.70 -15.13 18.87
CA ASP A 175 1.17 -15.17 17.48
C ASP A 175 2.26 -14.12 17.16
N PHE A 176 2.59 -13.24 18.10
CA PHE A 176 3.59 -12.20 17.87
C PHE A 176 4.91 -12.41 18.61
N ASP A 177 4.97 -13.33 19.55
CA ASP A 177 6.19 -13.71 20.28
C ASP A 177 7.18 -12.54 20.49
N CYS A 178 6.71 -11.51 21.16
CA CYS A 178 7.52 -10.31 21.40
C CYS A 178 8.72 -10.54 22.31
N GLY A 179 8.59 -11.44 23.30
CA GLY A 179 9.57 -11.59 24.37
C GLY A 179 9.68 -10.36 25.28
N GLU A 180 10.53 -10.44 26.29
CA GLU A 180 10.77 -9.34 27.24
C GLU A 180 12.27 -9.02 27.31
N PRO A 181 12.69 -7.76 27.21
CA PRO A 181 12.19 -6.63 26.43
C PRO A 181 12.73 -6.71 24.97
N TRP A 182 11.87 -6.93 24.02
CA TRP A 182 12.21 -7.02 22.59
C TRP A 182 13.21 -8.15 22.25
N THR A 183 13.07 -9.27 22.94
CA THR A 183 13.91 -10.47 22.73
C THR A 183 13.19 -11.55 21.94
N GLY A 184 11.94 -11.30 21.55
CA GLY A 184 11.15 -12.18 20.70
C GLY A 184 11.62 -12.15 19.26
N GLU A 185 11.24 -13.19 18.54
CA GLU A 185 11.68 -13.39 17.14
C GLU A 185 10.70 -12.78 16.13
N LYS A 186 9.47 -12.44 16.55
CA LYS A 186 8.40 -11.99 15.65
C LYS A 186 8.16 -10.48 15.71
N LEU A 187 7.64 -9.96 16.82
CA LEU A 187 7.47 -8.52 17.02
C LEU A 187 8.74 -7.96 17.67
N ILE A 188 9.64 -7.45 16.84
CA ILE A 188 10.98 -7.05 17.29
C ILE A 188 11.04 -5.63 17.85
N TRP A 189 10.06 -4.79 17.52
CA TRP A 189 9.87 -3.48 18.15
C TRP A 189 8.43 -2.99 17.95
N SER A 190 7.92 -2.26 18.95
CA SER A 190 6.57 -1.68 18.90
C SER A 190 6.54 -0.36 19.64
N ALA A 191 5.97 0.67 19.03
CA ALA A 191 5.88 2.02 19.59
C ALA A 191 4.52 2.66 19.35
N LYS A 192 4.16 3.61 20.23
CA LYS A 192 2.97 4.46 20.11
C LYS A 192 3.36 5.87 19.75
N TRP A 193 2.61 6.48 18.85
CA TRP A 193 2.70 7.90 18.60
C TRP A 193 2.06 8.70 19.75
N SER A 194 2.83 9.56 20.39
CA SER A 194 2.37 10.38 21.53
C SER A 194 1.79 11.75 21.13
N GLY A 195 1.79 12.07 19.83
CA GLY A 195 1.52 13.39 19.29
C GLY A 195 2.79 14.21 19.01
N VAL A 196 3.92 13.83 19.60
CA VAL A 196 5.21 14.54 19.46
C VAL A 196 6.40 13.61 19.25
N ALA A 197 6.31 12.35 19.63
CA ALA A 197 7.39 11.36 19.48
C ALA A 197 6.84 9.94 19.51
N TRP A 198 7.59 9.01 18.96
CA TRP A 198 7.40 7.58 19.14
C TRP A 198 7.86 7.17 20.53
N ILE A 199 7.02 6.47 21.27
CA ILE A 199 7.29 5.98 22.62
C ILE A 199 7.18 4.47 22.60
N ASP A 200 8.22 3.79 23.09
CA ASP A 200 8.23 2.33 23.24
C ASP A 200 6.96 1.84 23.95
N ALA A 201 6.30 0.87 23.36
CA ALA A 201 5.06 0.35 23.92
C ALA A 201 5.33 -0.56 25.12
N PRO A 202 4.74 -0.29 26.29
CA PRO A 202 4.89 -1.15 27.46
C PRO A 202 4.39 -2.57 27.16
N ASN A 203 5.15 -3.58 27.56
CA ASN A 203 4.82 -5.00 27.33
C ASN A 203 4.59 -5.32 25.84
N CYS A 204 5.33 -4.65 24.96
CA CYS A 204 5.18 -4.79 23.50
C CYS A 204 3.78 -4.44 22.96
N ASN A 205 2.92 -3.82 23.75
CA ASN A 205 1.55 -3.57 23.37
C ASN A 205 1.35 -2.11 22.96
N SER A 206 1.36 -1.86 21.64
CA SER A 206 0.99 -0.57 21.05
C SER A 206 -0.48 -0.50 20.63
N ASP A 207 -1.26 -1.58 20.80
CA ASP A 207 -2.66 -1.62 20.40
C ASP A 207 -3.51 -0.53 21.07
N THR A 208 -4.60 -0.21 20.41
CA THR A 208 -5.59 0.78 20.82
C THR A 208 -6.96 0.15 21.02
N SER A 209 -7.99 0.96 21.08
CA SER A 209 -9.36 0.45 21.20
C SER A 209 -9.87 -0.24 19.94
N SER A 210 -9.29 0.06 18.78
CA SER A 210 -9.69 -0.51 17.51
C SER A 210 -9.29 -1.98 17.36
N GLY A 211 -8.03 -2.31 17.60
CA GLY A 211 -7.48 -3.63 17.31
C GLY A 211 -7.21 -3.91 15.82
N HIS A 212 -7.36 -2.90 14.97
CA HIS A 212 -7.19 -3.05 13.53
C HIS A 212 -5.75 -3.47 13.17
N GLY A 213 -4.72 -2.78 13.68
CA GLY A 213 -3.33 -3.12 13.42
C GLY A 213 -2.92 -4.50 13.96
N THR A 214 -3.51 -4.96 15.08
CA THR A 214 -3.29 -6.34 15.54
C THR A 214 -3.75 -7.36 14.50
N HIS A 215 -4.90 -7.13 13.85
CA HIS A 215 -5.40 -7.99 12.78
C HIS A 215 -4.51 -7.91 11.52
N VAL A 216 -4.10 -6.71 11.14
CA VAL A 216 -3.20 -6.45 9.99
C VAL A 216 -1.86 -7.16 10.19
N GLY A 217 -1.19 -6.94 11.32
CA GLY A 217 0.08 -7.60 11.65
C GLY A 217 0.00 -9.12 11.65
N GLY A 218 -1.13 -9.69 12.15
CA GLY A 218 -1.36 -11.13 12.11
C GLY A 218 -1.55 -11.68 10.70
N THR A 219 -2.15 -10.89 9.80
CA THR A 219 -2.27 -11.26 8.38
C THR A 219 -0.92 -11.20 7.66
N ILE A 220 -0.05 -10.25 8.01
CA ILE A 220 1.33 -10.20 7.47
C ILE A 220 2.10 -11.45 7.90
N ALA A 221 2.23 -11.67 9.22
CA ALA A 221 3.25 -12.58 9.72
C ALA A 221 2.89 -13.34 11.00
N GLY A 222 1.62 -13.44 11.39
CA GLY A 222 1.23 -14.23 12.56
C GLY A 222 1.76 -15.66 12.49
N ASN A 223 2.41 -16.15 13.56
CA ASN A 223 3.01 -17.49 13.57
C ASN A 223 2.01 -18.62 13.91
N GLY A 224 0.76 -18.27 14.22
CA GLY A 224 -0.33 -19.22 14.46
C GLY A 224 -0.27 -19.99 15.77
N ASP A 225 0.55 -19.59 16.74
CA ASP A 225 0.74 -20.31 18.01
C ASP A 225 -0.57 -20.46 18.78
N ALA A 226 -1.41 -19.42 18.82
CA ALA A 226 -2.71 -19.51 19.49
C ALA A 226 -3.69 -20.49 18.81
N SER A 227 -3.45 -20.87 17.55
CA SER A 227 -4.27 -21.80 16.77
C SER A 227 -3.60 -23.14 16.52
N ALA A 228 -2.44 -23.40 17.10
CA ALA A 228 -1.61 -24.58 16.80
C ALA A 228 -1.26 -24.69 15.30
N GLY A 229 -0.87 -23.57 14.69
CA GLY A 229 -0.42 -23.49 13.30
C GLY A 229 -1.55 -23.48 12.27
N ARG A 230 -2.80 -23.27 12.66
CA ARG A 230 -3.92 -23.26 11.70
C ARG A 230 -4.21 -21.89 11.09
N ARG A 231 -3.83 -20.80 11.76
CA ARG A 231 -4.09 -19.43 11.31
C ARG A 231 -2.76 -18.69 11.25
N LEU A 232 -2.09 -18.85 10.15
CA LEU A 232 -0.77 -18.31 9.85
C LEU A 232 -0.91 -17.05 8.99
N GLY A 233 -0.05 -16.08 9.21
CA GLY A 233 0.15 -14.98 8.27
C GLY A 233 0.77 -15.46 6.96
N THR A 234 0.77 -14.62 5.94
CA THR A 234 1.33 -14.96 4.61
C THR A 234 2.85 -15.13 4.64
N ALA A 235 3.52 -14.51 5.60
CA ALA A 235 4.97 -14.62 5.84
C ALA A 235 5.24 -15.02 7.30
N LYS A 236 4.94 -16.27 7.64
CA LYS A 236 5.05 -16.74 9.03
C LYS A 236 6.45 -16.62 9.65
N GLY A 237 7.51 -16.54 8.86
CA GLY A 237 8.91 -16.34 9.28
C GLY A 237 9.31 -14.86 9.41
N ALA A 238 8.61 -13.94 8.75
CA ALA A 238 8.94 -12.51 8.76
C ALA A 238 8.87 -11.88 10.15
N GLN A 239 9.67 -10.86 10.36
CA GLN A 239 9.63 -10.01 11.55
C GLN A 239 8.71 -8.81 11.35
N ILE A 240 8.19 -8.25 12.43
CA ILE A 240 7.32 -7.06 12.43
C ILE A 240 7.92 -5.98 13.32
N VAL A 241 7.85 -4.75 12.82
CA VAL A 241 7.92 -3.52 13.60
C VAL A 241 6.53 -2.88 13.60
N ALA A 242 5.97 -2.59 14.76
CA ALA A 242 4.65 -1.97 14.88
C ALA A 242 4.76 -0.48 15.23
N LEU A 243 4.20 0.37 14.38
CA LEU A 243 4.08 1.80 14.59
C LEU A 243 2.61 2.17 14.80
N GLY A 244 2.20 2.24 16.07
CA GLY A 244 0.82 2.53 16.46
C GLY A 244 0.52 4.02 16.46
N THR A 245 -0.19 4.50 15.44
CA THR A 245 -0.64 5.89 15.32
C THR A 245 -1.90 6.19 16.14
N GLY A 246 -2.57 5.15 16.65
CA GLY A 246 -3.84 5.25 17.36
C GLY A 246 -5.07 5.16 16.44
N ASP A 247 -6.25 5.11 17.05
CA ASP A 247 -7.53 4.95 16.33
C ASP A 247 -7.90 6.16 15.46
N GLY A 248 -7.33 7.31 15.75
CA GLY A 248 -7.57 8.56 15.03
C GLY A 248 -6.29 9.08 14.38
N ALA A 249 -5.63 8.25 13.57
CA ALA A 249 -4.46 8.66 12.84
C ALA A 249 -4.72 9.92 12.01
N SER A 250 -3.82 10.90 12.11
CA SER A 250 -3.80 12.06 11.20
C SER A 250 -2.73 11.87 10.14
N ILE A 251 -2.81 12.66 9.06
CA ILE A 251 -1.76 12.66 8.03
C ILE A 251 -0.38 12.88 8.65
N PHE A 252 -0.26 13.79 9.62
CA PHE A 252 1.01 14.06 10.29
C PHE A 252 1.51 12.86 11.12
N ALA A 253 0.62 12.14 11.81
CA ALA A 253 1.04 10.94 12.55
C ALA A 253 1.53 9.83 11.61
N ALA A 254 0.86 9.64 10.47
CA ALA A 254 1.28 8.68 9.45
C ALA A 254 2.59 9.11 8.76
N GLU A 255 2.74 10.39 8.46
CA GLU A 255 3.96 10.98 7.94
C GLU A 255 5.14 10.69 8.87
N GLN A 256 4.98 10.91 10.17
CA GLN A 256 6.01 10.61 11.17
C GLN A 256 6.36 9.11 11.25
N GLY A 257 5.41 8.22 10.94
CA GLY A 257 5.66 6.78 10.84
C GLY A 257 6.49 6.42 9.60
N LEU A 258 6.16 7.01 8.46
CA LEU A 258 6.94 6.82 7.24
C LEU A 258 8.33 7.49 7.34
N GLU A 259 8.44 8.64 8.00
CA GLU A 259 9.72 9.29 8.30
C GLU A 259 10.61 8.39 9.17
N TRP A 260 10.03 7.81 10.24
CA TRP A 260 10.73 6.84 11.08
C TRP A 260 11.18 5.62 10.26
N THR A 261 10.29 5.08 9.42
CA THR A 261 10.59 3.94 8.54
C THR A 261 11.73 4.29 7.58
N TYR A 262 11.69 5.48 6.96
CA TYR A 262 12.75 5.94 6.08
C TYR A 262 14.09 6.04 6.80
N GLU A 263 14.14 6.62 7.99
CA GLU A 263 15.38 6.77 8.75
C GLU A 263 15.99 5.43 9.18
N ASN A 264 15.15 4.45 9.52
CA ASN A 264 15.58 3.14 10.01
C ASN A 264 15.73 2.08 8.91
N SER A 265 15.42 2.41 7.65
CA SER A 265 15.63 1.55 6.49
C SER A 265 16.76 2.01 5.56
N ARG A 266 17.48 3.09 5.91
CA ARG A 266 18.58 3.60 5.08
C ARG A 266 19.68 2.55 4.86
N PRO A 267 20.22 2.45 3.65
CA PRO A 267 21.34 1.55 3.39
C PRO A 267 22.50 1.76 4.38
N GLY A 268 22.89 0.69 5.04
CA GLY A 268 23.96 0.70 6.06
C GLY A 268 23.55 1.18 7.45
N LEU A 269 22.30 1.53 7.68
CA LEU A 269 21.72 1.90 8.98
C LEU A 269 20.44 1.10 9.29
N ASN A 270 20.14 0.08 8.52
CA ASN A 270 18.94 -0.73 8.63
C ASN A 270 19.16 -1.92 9.57
N ASP A 271 19.28 -1.65 10.86
CA ASP A 271 19.50 -2.68 11.89
C ASP A 271 18.31 -3.64 12.05
N PHE A 272 17.11 -3.20 11.66
CA PHE A 272 15.90 -4.03 11.68
C PHE A 272 15.69 -4.85 10.40
N ASN A 273 16.51 -4.66 9.39
CA ASN A 273 16.28 -5.20 8.04
C ASN A 273 14.88 -4.91 7.47
N ILE A 274 14.44 -3.66 7.63
CA ILE A 274 13.15 -3.18 7.10
C ILE A 274 13.22 -3.13 5.58
N ARG A 275 12.31 -3.83 4.91
CA ARG A 275 12.20 -3.89 3.46
C ARG A 275 10.76 -3.67 2.95
N VAL A 276 9.78 -3.68 3.85
CA VAL A 276 8.36 -3.55 3.53
C VAL A 276 7.69 -2.62 4.53
N VAL A 277 6.75 -1.79 4.08
CA VAL A 277 5.81 -1.08 4.96
C VAL A 277 4.39 -1.26 4.44
N SER A 278 3.51 -1.71 5.33
CA SER A 278 2.09 -1.96 5.06
C SER A 278 1.24 -0.85 5.66
N ASN A 279 0.38 -0.25 4.84
CA ASN A 279 -0.44 0.90 5.17
C ASN A 279 -1.91 0.60 4.86
N SER A 280 -2.64 0.11 5.85
CA SER A 280 -4.05 -0.26 5.74
C SER A 280 -4.99 0.90 6.07
N TRP A 281 -4.66 2.10 5.59
CA TRP A 281 -5.35 3.36 5.86
C TRP A 281 -5.19 4.35 4.71
N GLY A 282 -5.96 5.44 4.73
CA GLY A 282 -5.83 6.52 3.76
C GLY A 282 -7.01 7.47 3.77
N THR A 283 -7.22 8.12 2.64
CA THR A 283 -8.37 8.95 2.32
C THR A 283 -8.58 8.96 0.81
N ASN A 284 -9.82 9.12 0.38
CA ASN A 284 -10.10 9.15 -1.05
C ASN A 284 -9.64 10.47 -1.69
N GLY A 285 -9.21 10.39 -2.93
CA GLY A 285 -8.81 11.56 -3.69
C GLY A 285 -7.87 11.24 -4.84
N ASP A 286 -7.53 12.27 -5.60
CA ASP A 286 -6.59 12.19 -6.70
C ASP A 286 -5.14 12.31 -6.20
N TYR A 287 -4.22 11.70 -6.94
CA TYR A 287 -2.79 11.77 -6.63
C TYR A 287 -2.27 13.21 -6.70
N ASN A 288 -1.52 13.59 -5.70
CA ASN A 288 -0.79 14.84 -5.68
C ASN A 288 0.67 14.59 -5.28
N PRO A 289 1.64 14.76 -6.20
CA PRO A 289 3.05 14.49 -5.93
C PRO A 289 3.65 15.37 -4.85
N SER A 290 2.97 16.44 -4.47
CA SER A 290 3.42 17.36 -3.41
C SER A 290 2.96 16.94 -2.01
N ASN A 291 2.05 15.97 -1.88
CA ASN A 291 1.62 15.48 -0.57
C ASN A 291 2.77 14.81 0.18
N VAL A 292 2.87 15.03 1.49
CA VAL A 292 3.96 14.49 2.32
C VAL A 292 4.05 12.97 2.27
N ILE A 293 2.90 12.28 2.29
CA ILE A 293 2.86 10.82 2.23
C ILE A 293 3.39 10.32 0.87
N ALA A 294 2.95 10.94 -0.24
CA ALA A 294 3.43 10.58 -1.58
C ALA A 294 4.95 10.79 -1.73
N GLN A 295 5.47 11.88 -1.19
CA GLN A 295 6.91 12.15 -1.23
C GLN A 295 7.71 11.15 -0.40
N LEU A 296 7.25 10.79 0.80
CA LEU A 296 7.93 9.78 1.63
C LEU A 296 7.82 8.38 1.01
N THR A 297 6.69 8.04 0.40
CA THR A 297 6.53 6.80 -0.38
C THR A 297 7.59 6.72 -1.47
N ASN A 298 7.72 7.77 -2.30
CA ASN A 298 8.76 7.82 -3.32
C ASN A 298 10.18 7.69 -2.73
N LYS A 299 10.47 8.37 -1.61
CA LYS A 299 11.79 8.29 -0.96
C LYS A 299 12.10 6.88 -0.42
N LEU A 300 11.13 6.26 0.24
CA LEU A 300 11.27 4.88 0.75
C LEU A 300 11.57 3.90 -0.38
N THR A 301 10.81 3.98 -1.47
CA THR A 301 11.00 3.09 -2.62
C THR A 301 12.30 3.40 -3.36
N TYR A 302 12.57 4.67 -3.70
CA TYR A 302 13.67 5.03 -4.60
C TYR A 302 15.05 5.04 -3.92
N GLU A 303 15.10 5.46 -2.66
CA GLU A 303 16.37 5.66 -1.95
C GLU A 303 16.72 4.48 -1.05
N ASN A 304 15.71 3.79 -0.47
CA ASN A 304 15.91 2.72 0.50
C ASN A 304 15.50 1.33 0.00
N SER A 305 14.90 1.23 -1.20
CA SER A 305 14.37 -0.04 -1.75
C SER A 305 13.41 -0.72 -0.78
N VAL A 306 12.47 0.06 -0.22
CA VAL A 306 11.39 -0.43 0.62
C VAL A 306 10.13 -0.56 -0.24
N ALA A 307 9.49 -1.70 -0.24
CA ALA A 307 8.18 -1.89 -0.86
C ALA A 307 7.11 -1.22 0.01
N VAL A 308 6.47 -0.18 -0.51
CA VAL A 308 5.42 0.59 0.18
C VAL A 308 4.06 0.16 -0.34
N ILE A 309 3.23 -0.41 0.53
CA ILE A 309 1.98 -1.05 0.14
C ILE A 309 0.81 -0.30 0.77
N PHE A 310 -0.22 0.00 -0.01
CA PHE A 310 -1.42 0.70 0.43
C PHE A 310 -2.71 -0.03 0.06
N ALA A 311 -3.70 0.10 0.93
CA ALA A 311 -5.06 -0.32 0.66
C ALA A 311 -5.72 0.61 -0.37
N ALA A 312 -6.41 0.05 -1.37
CA ALA A 312 -7.06 0.82 -2.44
C ALA A 312 -8.27 1.66 -1.98
N SER A 313 -8.77 1.47 -0.75
CA SER A 313 -9.98 2.03 -0.14
C SER A 313 -11.22 1.14 -0.29
N ASN A 314 -12.25 1.42 0.56
CA ASN A 314 -13.51 0.66 0.64
C ASN A 314 -14.72 1.44 0.11
N SER A 315 -14.52 2.33 -0.86
CA SER A 315 -15.60 3.19 -1.38
C SER A 315 -16.30 2.63 -2.62
N GLY A 316 -15.92 1.42 -3.06
CA GLY A 316 -16.53 0.77 -4.23
C GLY A 316 -16.33 1.56 -5.52
N GLY A 317 -17.41 1.73 -6.27
CA GLY A 317 -17.43 2.44 -7.55
C GLY A 317 -17.36 1.48 -8.73
N CYS A 318 -17.65 1.98 -9.94
CA CYS A 318 -17.63 1.19 -11.16
C CYS A 318 -16.65 1.73 -12.22
N GLY A 319 -15.80 2.70 -11.86
CA GLY A 319 -14.85 3.31 -12.80
C GLY A 319 -15.50 4.10 -13.94
N ALA A 320 -16.84 4.16 -13.96
CA ALA A 320 -17.61 4.80 -15.01
C ALA A 320 -17.79 6.29 -14.75
N GLU A 321 -17.90 7.06 -15.83
CA GLU A 321 -18.35 8.44 -15.78
C GLU A 321 -19.69 8.56 -15.04
N GLY A 322 -19.74 9.49 -14.09
CA GLY A 322 -20.96 9.83 -13.38
C GLY A 322 -20.95 9.52 -11.90
N ASP A 323 -20.00 8.77 -11.41
CA ASP A 323 -19.81 8.57 -9.97
C ASP A 323 -19.26 9.81 -9.24
N GLY A 324 -18.96 10.86 -9.98
CA GLY A 324 -18.69 12.22 -9.50
C GLY A 324 -17.33 12.42 -8.84
N ASP A 325 -16.87 11.48 -8.04
CA ASP A 325 -15.65 11.60 -7.25
C ASP A 325 -14.76 10.36 -7.40
N LEU A 326 -13.45 10.56 -7.44
CA LEU A 326 -12.48 9.49 -7.38
C LEU A 326 -12.56 8.84 -5.99
N ARG A 327 -12.74 7.52 -5.96
CA ARG A 327 -12.98 6.75 -4.74
C ARG A 327 -11.79 5.92 -4.28
N THR A 328 -10.67 6.02 -4.98
CA THR A 328 -9.43 5.35 -4.60
C THR A 328 -8.66 6.13 -3.55
N ASN A 329 -7.85 5.44 -2.78
CA ASN A 329 -6.97 6.03 -1.79
C ASN A 329 -5.90 6.91 -2.47
N VAL A 330 -5.88 8.19 -2.13
CA VAL A 330 -4.95 9.18 -2.71
C VAL A 330 -3.48 8.76 -2.59
N TYR A 331 -3.13 8.03 -1.57
CA TYR A 331 -1.76 7.58 -1.32
C TYR A 331 -1.42 6.30 -2.08
N ALA A 332 -2.39 5.41 -2.24
CA ALA A 332 -2.28 4.23 -3.10
C ALA A 332 -2.13 4.60 -4.59
N ASN A 333 -2.62 5.78 -4.98
CA ASN A 333 -2.44 6.31 -6.34
C ASN A 333 -1.01 6.86 -6.59
N THR A 334 -0.12 6.83 -5.60
CA THR A 334 1.29 7.20 -5.78
C THR A 334 1.98 6.17 -6.66
N PRO A 335 2.61 6.56 -7.78
CA PRO A 335 3.16 5.60 -8.75
C PRO A 335 4.20 4.62 -8.22
N SER A 336 4.80 4.87 -7.08
CA SER A 336 5.78 3.98 -6.43
C SER A 336 5.19 3.15 -5.28
N ALA A 337 3.89 3.24 -5.06
CA ALA A 337 3.16 2.47 -4.08
C ALA A 337 2.51 1.25 -4.75
N ILE A 338 2.43 0.15 -4.03
CA ILE A 338 1.66 -1.02 -4.45
C ILE A 338 0.24 -0.88 -3.93
N SER A 339 -0.72 -0.67 -4.81
CA SER A 339 -2.15 -0.51 -4.51
C SER A 339 -2.87 -1.85 -4.52
N VAL A 340 -3.61 -2.17 -3.46
CA VAL A 340 -4.18 -3.51 -3.28
C VAL A 340 -5.71 -3.48 -3.24
N ALA A 341 -6.34 -4.18 -4.21
CA ALA A 341 -7.77 -4.44 -4.24
C ALA A 341 -8.16 -5.61 -3.31
N ALA A 342 -9.39 -5.56 -2.77
CA ALA A 342 -9.95 -6.63 -1.98
C ALA A 342 -10.78 -7.60 -2.83
N LEU A 343 -10.43 -8.87 -2.77
CA LEU A 343 -11.16 -9.98 -3.36
C LEU A 343 -11.97 -10.73 -2.29
N THR A 344 -12.92 -11.55 -2.73
CA THR A 344 -13.56 -12.54 -1.86
C THR A 344 -12.50 -13.45 -1.23
N HIS A 345 -12.82 -14.10 -0.10
CA HIS A 345 -11.86 -14.94 0.62
C HIS A 345 -11.30 -16.10 -0.24
N ASP A 346 -12.07 -16.57 -1.24
CA ASP A 346 -11.67 -17.60 -2.20
C ASP A 346 -10.92 -17.05 -3.43
N GLY A 347 -10.72 -15.71 -3.49
CA GLY A 347 -10.07 -15.04 -4.62
C GLY A 347 -10.91 -14.99 -5.91
N GLY A 348 -12.15 -15.50 -5.88
CA GLY A 348 -12.97 -15.70 -7.10
C GLY A 348 -13.62 -14.45 -7.66
N ALA A 349 -13.77 -13.36 -6.87
CA ALA A 349 -14.43 -12.14 -7.30
C ALA A 349 -13.89 -10.89 -6.59
N VAL A 350 -14.07 -9.73 -7.20
CA VAL A 350 -13.83 -8.42 -6.56
C VAL A 350 -14.96 -8.15 -5.59
N THR A 351 -14.64 -7.73 -4.37
CA THR A 351 -15.67 -7.32 -3.40
C THR A 351 -16.36 -6.02 -3.83
N SER A 352 -17.64 -5.88 -3.48
CA SER A 352 -18.43 -4.69 -3.81
C SER A 352 -17.86 -3.40 -3.20
N PHE A 353 -17.24 -3.51 -2.04
CA PHE A 353 -16.66 -2.36 -1.34
C PHE A 353 -15.26 -1.96 -1.86
N SER A 354 -14.50 -2.86 -2.51
CA SER A 354 -13.16 -2.53 -3.00
C SER A 354 -13.21 -1.35 -3.95
N SER A 355 -12.45 -0.30 -3.65
CA SER A 355 -12.39 0.87 -4.52
C SER A 355 -11.75 0.52 -5.85
N ARG A 356 -12.27 1.15 -6.90
CA ARG A 356 -11.90 0.94 -8.28
C ARG A 356 -11.39 2.22 -8.87
N GLY A 357 -10.33 2.13 -9.67
CA GLY A 357 -9.74 3.27 -10.35
C GLY A 357 -10.63 3.82 -11.47
N TRP A 358 -10.21 4.89 -12.08
CA TRP A 358 -10.87 5.44 -13.26
C TRP A 358 -10.33 4.77 -14.52
N ILE A 359 -11.24 4.33 -15.40
CA ILE A 359 -10.94 3.56 -16.62
C ILE A 359 -9.81 4.17 -17.46
N ASN A 360 -9.72 5.50 -17.50
CA ASN A 360 -8.73 6.24 -18.32
C ASN A 360 -7.56 6.78 -17.53
N GLN A 361 -7.39 6.36 -16.27
CA GLN A 361 -6.32 6.84 -15.40
C GLN A 361 -5.65 5.66 -14.67
N GLN A 362 -4.77 4.96 -15.37
CA GLN A 362 -4.14 3.74 -14.87
C GLN A 362 -3.45 3.91 -13.50
N HIS A 363 -2.85 5.06 -13.20
CA HIS A 363 -2.23 5.33 -11.90
C HIS A 363 -3.21 5.29 -10.72
N THR A 364 -4.53 5.30 -10.97
CA THR A 364 -5.56 5.15 -9.95
C THR A 364 -6.04 3.71 -9.81
N TRP A 365 -5.58 2.81 -10.69
CA TRP A 365 -5.95 1.41 -10.62
C TRP A 365 -5.24 0.72 -9.47
N PRO A 366 -5.86 -0.24 -8.79
CA PRO A 366 -5.08 -1.19 -8.01
C PRO A 366 -4.07 -1.90 -8.91
N ASP A 367 -2.91 -2.26 -8.38
CA ASP A 367 -1.91 -3.01 -9.14
C ASP A 367 -2.25 -4.50 -9.13
N VAL A 368 -2.66 -4.98 -7.96
CA VAL A 368 -3.01 -6.39 -7.74
C VAL A 368 -4.17 -6.54 -6.74
N GLY A 369 -4.72 -7.74 -6.64
CA GLY A 369 -5.75 -8.10 -5.68
C GLY A 369 -5.33 -9.25 -4.76
N ALA A 370 -5.85 -9.22 -3.53
CA ALA A 370 -5.69 -10.30 -2.56
C ALA A 370 -7.00 -10.49 -1.77
N PRO A 371 -7.19 -11.64 -1.08
CA PRO A 371 -8.36 -11.85 -0.23
C PRO A 371 -8.52 -10.73 0.80
N GLY A 372 -9.71 -10.13 0.85
CA GLY A 372 -10.02 -9.01 1.75
C GLY A 372 -11.39 -9.13 2.40
N ARG A 373 -12.19 -10.15 2.08
CA ARG A 373 -13.50 -10.37 2.67
C ARG A 373 -13.47 -11.47 3.70
N ASP A 374 -14.07 -11.20 4.87
CA ASP A 374 -14.26 -12.14 5.98
C ASP A 374 -12.95 -12.82 6.45
N ILE A 375 -11.87 -12.04 6.50
CA ILE A 375 -10.54 -12.53 6.83
C ILE A 375 -10.40 -12.74 8.33
N TRP A 376 -10.04 -13.96 8.71
CA TRP A 376 -9.77 -14.35 10.07
C TRP A 376 -8.28 -14.18 10.41
N ALA A 377 -7.95 -13.25 11.27
CA ALA A 377 -6.60 -13.06 11.79
C ALA A 377 -6.62 -12.70 13.27
N THR A 378 -5.46 -12.42 13.83
CA THR A 378 -5.27 -12.15 15.25
C THR A 378 -6.16 -11.02 15.76
N ALA A 379 -6.74 -11.21 16.94
CA ALA A 379 -7.58 -10.24 17.62
C ALA A 379 -6.91 -9.76 18.91
N PRO A 380 -6.93 -8.46 19.22
CA PRO A 380 -6.39 -7.97 20.49
C PRO A 380 -7.19 -8.51 21.66
N ARG A 381 -6.52 -8.74 22.79
CA ARG A 381 -7.14 -9.35 23.96
C ARG A 381 -8.11 -8.42 24.68
N ALA A 382 -7.77 -7.14 24.75
CA ALA A 382 -8.49 -6.17 25.57
C ALA A 382 -9.50 -5.33 24.80
N THR A 383 -9.43 -5.32 23.49
CA THR A 383 -10.25 -4.51 22.60
C THR A 383 -10.94 -5.39 21.59
N ALA A 384 -11.99 -4.88 20.99
CA ALA A 384 -12.66 -5.53 19.88
C ALA A 384 -13.17 -4.44 18.95
N ILE A 385 -12.86 -4.55 17.69
CA ILE A 385 -13.47 -3.73 16.64
C ILE A 385 -14.99 -3.79 16.78
N ASP A 386 -15.53 -4.98 16.92
CA ASP A 386 -16.90 -5.24 17.35
C ASP A 386 -16.96 -6.64 17.96
N ALA A 387 -17.62 -6.78 19.09
CA ALA A 387 -17.83 -8.09 19.70
C ALA A 387 -18.57 -9.07 18.79
N SER A 388 -19.32 -8.57 17.79
CA SER A 388 -20.01 -9.37 16.77
C SER A 388 -19.05 -10.03 15.77
N THR A 389 -17.82 -9.54 15.61
CA THR A 389 -16.81 -10.09 14.69
C THR A 389 -16.06 -11.29 15.26
N ARG A 390 -16.28 -11.59 16.53
CA ARG A 390 -15.67 -12.75 17.21
C ARG A 390 -16.62 -13.92 17.21
N THR A 391 -16.13 -15.10 16.87
CA THR A 391 -16.87 -16.34 17.12
C THR A 391 -17.01 -16.53 18.62
N GLN A 392 -18.17 -16.96 19.09
CA GLN A 392 -18.42 -17.21 20.50
C GLN A 392 -17.41 -18.24 21.03
N GLY A 393 -16.51 -17.77 21.92
CA GLY A 393 -15.47 -18.59 22.53
C GLY A 393 -14.07 -18.50 21.89
N ASP A 394 -13.89 -17.79 20.77
CA ASP A 394 -12.55 -17.50 20.25
C ASP A 394 -12.04 -16.18 20.87
N LEU A 395 -10.94 -16.28 21.61
CA LEU A 395 -10.34 -15.14 22.31
C LEU A 395 -9.19 -14.49 21.51
N TYR A 396 -8.68 -15.20 20.52
CA TYR A 396 -7.44 -14.85 19.84
C TYR A 396 -7.62 -14.39 18.40
N TYR A 397 -8.78 -14.67 17.80
CA TYR A 397 -9.00 -14.35 16.40
C TYR A 397 -10.36 -13.71 16.17
N MET A 398 -10.44 -12.86 15.14
CA MET A 398 -11.67 -12.21 14.69
C MET A 398 -11.72 -12.15 13.18
N SER A 399 -12.94 -12.01 12.62
CA SER A 399 -13.17 -11.86 11.19
C SER A 399 -13.56 -10.41 10.88
N ILE A 400 -12.83 -9.77 9.97
CA ILE A 400 -13.18 -8.47 9.41
C ILE A 400 -12.90 -8.46 7.90
N SER A 401 -13.52 -7.50 7.21
CA SER A 401 -13.40 -7.34 5.76
C SER A 401 -12.85 -5.97 5.41
N GLY A 402 -12.16 -5.84 4.30
CA GLY A 402 -11.65 -4.56 3.81
C GLY A 402 -10.46 -4.72 2.87
N THR A 403 -10.16 -3.68 2.12
CA THR A 403 -8.86 -3.57 1.44
C THR A 403 -7.71 -3.54 2.45
N SER A 404 -7.98 -3.11 3.69
CA SER A 404 -7.09 -3.24 4.84
C SER A 404 -6.70 -4.69 5.18
N MET A 405 -7.49 -5.68 4.79
CA MET A 405 -7.20 -7.11 5.01
C MET A 405 -6.50 -7.72 3.80
N ALA A 406 -6.74 -7.18 2.61
CA ALA A 406 -6.03 -7.57 1.39
C ALA A 406 -4.57 -7.07 1.40
N THR A 407 -4.35 -5.84 1.79
CA THR A 407 -3.04 -5.17 1.85
C THR A 407 -1.98 -5.95 2.63
N PRO A 408 -2.24 -6.43 3.86
CA PRO A 408 -1.26 -7.18 4.62
C PRO A 408 -0.93 -8.55 4.03
N HIS A 409 -1.80 -9.16 3.22
CA HIS A 409 -1.42 -10.35 2.44
C HIS A 409 -0.24 -10.01 1.51
N ILE A 410 -0.34 -8.88 0.79
CA ILE A 410 0.74 -8.40 -0.07
C ILE A 410 1.96 -8.01 0.75
N GLY A 411 1.77 -7.40 1.93
CA GLY A 411 2.85 -7.09 2.86
C GLY A 411 3.69 -8.32 3.23
N GLY A 412 3.04 -9.41 3.60
CA GLY A 412 3.74 -10.66 3.89
C GLY A 412 4.34 -11.30 2.63
N ILE A 413 3.61 -11.31 1.51
CA ILE A 413 4.16 -11.84 0.25
C ILE A 413 5.42 -11.07 -0.17
N ALA A 414 5.43 -9.75 -0.04
CA ALA A 414 6.61 -8.93 -0.34
C ALA A 414 7.82 -9.32 0.51
N THR A 415 7.62 -9.62 1.81
CA THR A 415 8.73 -10.11 2.66
C THR A 415 9.24 -11.48 2.20
N VAL A 416 8.35 -12.38 1.78
CA VAL A 416 8.74 -13.68 1.20
C VAL A 416 9.54 -13.50 -0.09
N LEU A 417 9.13 -12.61 -0.99
CA LEU A 417 9.86 -12.36 -2.24
C LEU A 417 11.25 -11.78 -1.99
N ILE A 418 11.39 -10.94 -0.98
CA ILE A 418 12.68 -10.33 -0.59
C ILE A 418 13.58 -11.34 0.13
N ASP A 419 13.02 -12.27 0.92
CA ASP A 419 13.75 -13.41 1.46
C ASP A 419 14.33 -14.28 0.34
N VAL A 420 13.53 -14.57 -0.69
CA VAL A 420 13.93 -15.34 -1.88
C VAL A 420 14.98 -14.61 -2.71
N ALA A 421 14.83 -13.30 -2.88
CA ALA A 421 15.65 -12.45 -3.73
C ALA A 421 16.04 -11.16 -3.02
N PRO A 422 17.07 -11.19 -2.16
CA PRO A 422 17.53 -10.02 -1.42
C PRO A 422 17.99 -8.86 -2.30
N SER A 423 18.34 -9.12 -3.56
CA SER A 423 18.75 -8.11 -4.54
C SER A 423 17.62 -7.25 -5.10
N LEU A 424 16.34 -7.55 -4.77
CA LEU A 424 15.21 -6.76 -5.23
C LEU A 424 15.34 -5.29 -4.86
N GLY A 425 15.16 -4.43 -5.85
CA GLY A 425 15.27 -2.99 -5.75
C GLY A 425 14.15 -2.29 -6.50
N THR A 426 14.50 -1.31 -7.34
CA THR A 426 13.54 -0.52 -8.12
C THR A 426 13.78 -0.66 -9.61
N ALA A 427 12.69 -0.62 -10.38
CA ALA A 427 12.71 -0.63 -11.84
C ALA A 427 11.92 0.56 -12.41
N HIS A 428 12.22 0.92 -13.65
CA HIS A 428 11.43 1.90 -14.38
C HIS A 428 10.07 1.31 -14.76
N TYR A 429 9.02 2.13 -14.64
CA TYR A 429 7.65 1.77 -14.96
C TYR A 429 7.03 2.76 -15.93
N GLN A 430 6.23 2.28 -16.88
CA GLN A 430 5.52 3.11 -17.84
C GLN A 430 4.03 2.84 -17.78
N TYR A 431 3.26 3.83 -17.32
CA TYR A 431 1.82 3.77 -17.43
C TYR A 431 1.36 3.86 -18.87
N GLU A 432 0.32 3.12 -19.19
CA GLU A 432 -0.25 3.05 -20.53
C GLU A 432 -1.34 4.11 -20.72
N ASP A 433 -1.48 4.57 -21.95
CA ASP A 433 -2.57 5.45 -22.36
C ASP A 433 -3.72 4.59 -22.89
N HIS A 434 -4.79 4.51 -22.15
CA HIS A 434 -5.98 3.75 -22.51
C HIS A 434 -7.05 4.58 -23.24
N ASP A 435 -6.74 5.80 -23.68
CA ASP A 435 -7.68 6.68 -24.41
C ASP A 435 -8.01 6.21 -25.84
N GLU A 436 -7.17 5.39 -26.46
CA GLU A 436 -7.41 4.93 -27.82
C GLU A 436 -8.44 3.79 -27.88
N GLY A 437 -9.70 4.14 -27.89
CA GLY A 437 -10.80 3.24 -28.24
C GLY A 437 -11.92 3.08 -27.21
N THR A 438 -11.81 3.65 -26.05
CA THR A 438 -12.90 3.71 -25.08
C THR A 438 -13.68 5.01 -25.25
N ALA A 439 -14.64 5.01 -26.17
CA ALA A 439 -15.59 6.11 -26.40
C ALA A 439 -16.53 6.37 -25.20
N LEU A 440 -16.17 5.94 -24.00
CA LEU A 440 -17.01 5.95 -22.81
C LEU A 440 -16.72 7.13 -21.87
N VAL A 441 -15.68 7.92 -22.12
CA VAL A 441 -15.36 9.03 -21.22
C VAL A 441 -15.41 10.37 -21.94
N THR A 442 -16.56 10.98 -21.90
CA THR A 442 -16.75 12.36 -22.38
C THR A 442 -16.74 13.29 -21.18
N GLY A 443 -15.62 13.94 -20.90
CA GLY A 443 -15.70 15.13 -20.06
C GLY A 443 -14.57 15.42 -19.08
N GLN A 444 -13.86 14.45 -18.56
CA GLN A 444 -12.61 14.72 -17.84
C GLN A 444 -11.50 14.01 -18.59
N SER A 445 -10.81 14.77 -19.38
CA SER A 445 -9.81 14.23 -20.28
C SER A 445 -8.64 13.67 -19.48
N ALA A 446 -8.16 12.50 -19.87
CA ALA A 446 -6.80 12.02 -19.65
C ALA A 446 -5.71 13.10 -19.89
N GLN A 447 -6.05 14.20 -20.56
CA GLN A 447 -5.20 15.38 -20.73
C GLN A 447 -4.66 15.98 -19.42
N GLY A 448 -5.35 15.83 -18.29
CA GLY A 448 -4.82 16.26 -16.98
C GLY A 448 -3.68 15.37 -16.51
N TYR A 449 -3.79 14.08 -16.75
CA TYR A 449 -2.82 13.06 -16.37
C TYR A 449 -1.57 13.10 -17.26
N GLN A 450 -1.73 13.05 -18.59
CA GLN A 450 -0.62 13.08 -19.54
C GLN A 450 0.17 14.38 -19.55
N ASN A 451 -0.43 15.48 -19.10
CA ASN A 451 0.23 16.78 -18.99
C ASN A 451 0.64 17.12 -17.55
N ALA A 452 0.48 16.21 -16.60
CA ALA A 452 1.00 16.43 -15.27
C ALA A 452 2.53 16.41 -15.30
N GLU A 453 3.18 17.41 -14.70
CA GLU A 453 4.65 17.51 -14.68
C GLU A 453 5.32 16.28 -14.03
N TRP A 454 4.59 15.57 -13.15
CA TRP A 454 5.07 14.37 -12.49
C TRP A 454 5.02 13.11 -13.38
N PHE A 455 4.21 13.12 -14.44
CA PHE A 455 4.14 12.03 -15.40
C PHE A 455 5.31 12.11 -16.37
N ASN A 456 6.47 11.74 -15.90
CA ASN A 456 7.63 11.56 -16.74
C ASN A 456 7.93 10.07 -16.81
N SER A 457 7.52 9.43 -17.89
CA SER A 457 7.71 7.98 -18.12
C SER A 457 9.16 7.50 -17.95
N ASN A 458 10.14 8.40 -17.99
CA ASN A 458 11.55 8.06 -17.80
C ASN A 458 11.99 8.14 -16.33
N GLU A 459 11.17 8.70 -15.44
CA GLU A 459 11.51 8.91 -14.03
C GLU A 459 10.61 8.10 -13.06
N THR A 460 9.45 7.61 -13.53
CA THR A 460 8.57 6.78 -12.71
C THR A 460 9.24 5.44 -12.44
N ARG A 461 9.30 5.07 -11.19
CA ARG A 461 9.87 3.80 -10.71
C ARG A 461 8.91 3.15 -9.74
N VAL A 462 8.91 1.83 -9.78
CA VAL A 462 8.20 0.98 -8.84
C VAL A 462 9.19 0.06 -8.13
N HIS A 463 8.79 -0.54 -7.03
CA HIS A 463 9.57 -1.62 -6.44
C HIS A 463 9.46 -2.88 -7.31
N GLU A 464 10.55 -3.64 -7.47
CA GLU A 464 10.55 -4.85 -8.32
C GLU A 464 9.58 -5.94 -7.82
N VAL A 465 9.22 -5.92 -6.54
CA VAL A 465 8.13 -6.75 -5.99
C VAL A 465 6.82 -6.52 -6.76
N GLU A 466 6.46 -5.27 -7.05
CA GLU A 466 5.26 -4.92 -7.81
C GLU A 466 5.26 -5.58 -9.18
N LEU A 467 6.34 -5.40 -9.96
CA LEU A 467 6.47 -6.02 -11.27
C LEU A 467 6.38 -7.55 -11.23
N ILE A 468 7.00 -8.18 -10.23
CA ILE A 468 6.93 -9.63 -10.05
C ILE A 468 5.48 -10.06 -9.79
N LEU A 469 4.76 -9.34 -8.94
CA LEU A 469 3.36 -9.62 -8.64
C LEU A 469 2.48 -9.43 -9.86
N GLU A 470 2.63 -8.34 -10.61
CA GLU A 470 1.88 -8.07 -11.84
C GLU A 470 2.13 -9.14 -12.92
N LEU A 471 3.39 -9.53 -13.12
CA LEU A 471 3.78 -10.55 -14.11
C LEU A 471 3.26 -11.95 -13.77
N THR A 472 2.97 -12.22 -12.51
CA THR A 472 2.59 -13.55 -12.02
C THR A 472 1.16 -13.63 -11.49
N ALA A 473 0.46 -12.50 -11.37
CA ALA A 473 -0.93 -12.46 -10.95
C ALA A 473 -1.86 -13.21 -11.92
N GLN A 474 -2.96 -13.71 -11.39
CA GLN A 474 -3.96 -14.47 -12.12
C GLN A 474 -5.22 -13.63 -12.32
N TYR A 475 -5.44 -13.20 -13.56
CA TYR A 475 -6.60 -12.39 -13.91
C TYR A 475 -7.84 -13.24 -14.27
N ASP A 476 -7.64 -14.42 -14.88
CA ASP A 476 -8.71 -15.24 -15.48
C ASP A 476 -9.77 -15.74 -14.48
N ILE A 477 -9.42 -15.83 -13.20
CA ILE A 477 -10.36 -16.23 -12.13
C ILE A 477 -11.45 -15.16 -11.96
N LEU A 478 -11.16 -13.90 -12.29
CA LEU A 478 -11.98 -12.76 -11.93
C LEU A 478 -12.98 -12.34 -13.03
N LYS A 479 -13.18 -13.17 -14.04
CA LYS A 479 -14.10 -12.85 -15.15
C LYS A 479 -15.52 -12.56 -14.66
N ASN A 480 -15.92 -11.30 -14.76
CA ASN A 480 -17.30 -10.82 -14.76
C ASN A 480 -18.09 -10.85 -13.45
N GLN A 481 -17.47 -10.86 -12.26
CA GLN A 481 -18.24 -10.87 -11.04
C GLN A 481 -17.96 -9.64 -10.17
N CYS A 482 -18.95 -8.74 -10.10
CA CYS A 482 -19.16 -7.94 -8.91
C CYS A 482 -20.00 -8.81 -7.96
N GLU A 483 -19.58 -8.93 -6.71
CA GLU A 483 -20.13 -9.86 -5.74
C GLU A 483 -21.62 -9.70 -5.44
N ASP A 484 -22.14 -8.49 -5.53
CA ASP A 484 -23.52 -8.15 -5.11
C ASP A 484 -24.62 -8.60 -6.06
N GLY A 485 -24.28 -9.11 -7.25
CA GLY A 485 -25.29 -9.59 -8.21
C GLY A 485 -26.36 -8.57 -8.57
N ASN A 486 -26.20 -7.33 -8.14
CA ASN A 486 -27.09 -6.24 -8.48
C ASN A 486 -26.71 -5.67 -9.84
N ASP A 487 -27.34 -6.23 -10.85
CA ASP A 487 -27.19 -5.88 -12.27
C ASP A 487 -27.68 -4.45 -12.60
N GLU A 488 -28.10 -3.65 -11.63
CA GLU A 488 -28.77 -2.38 -11.92
C GLU A 488 -27.83 -1.18 -12.03
N ASP A 489 -26.61 -1.27 -11.57
CA ASP A 489 -25.64 -0.19 -11.66
C ASP A 489 -24.53 -0.54 -12.67
N SER A 490 -24.53 0.13 -13.80
CA SER A 490 -23.48 0.40 -14.81
C SER A 490 -22.20 -0.48 -14.90
N CYS A 491 -21.96 -1.41 -13.99
CA CYS A 491 -20.88 -2.40 -14.06
C CYS A 491 -21.11 -3.45 -15.18
N ASN A 492 -22.31 -3.52 -15.74
CA ASN A 492 -22.67 -4.45 -16.82
C ASN A 492 -22.14 -4.04 -18.21
N ASP A 493 -21.73 -2.79 -18.37
CA ASP A 493 -21.19 -2.29 -19.62
C ASP A 493 -19.66 -2.48 -19.73
N ILE A 494 -19.08 -3.25 -18.81
CA ILE A 494 -17.63 -3.54 -18.81
C ILE A 494 -17.33 -4.44 -20.02
N PRO A 495 -16.33 -4.09 -20.83
CA PRO A 495 -15.88 -4.96 -21.92
C PRO A 495 -15.60 -6.37 -21.38
N GLU A 496 -16.07 -7.40 -22.09
CA GLU A 496 -15.79 -8.81 -21.77
C GLU A 496 -14.28 -9.12 -21.70
N ASN A 497 -13.46 -8.20 -22.18
CA ASN A 497 -12.02 -8.34 -22.31
C ASN A 497 -11.32 -7.34 -21.38
N CYS A 498 -10.33 -7.82 -20.66
CA CYS A 498 -9.34 -6.97 -19.98
C CYS A 498 -8.53 -6.15 -20.98
N TYR A 499 -7.82 -5.15 -20.49
CA TYR A 499 -6.73 -4.54 -21.25
C TYR A 499 -5.51 -5.48 -21.20
N ILE A 500 -4.77 -5.59 -22.30
CA ILE A 500 -3.49 -6.30 -22.29
C ILE A 500 -2.41 -5.24 -22.11
N SER A 501 -1.73 -5.32 -20.98
CA SER A 501 -0.59 -4.45 -20.69
C SER A 501 0.52 -4.66 -21.73
N ASN A 502 0.99 -3.57 -22.33
CA ASN A 502 2.14 -3.61 -23.22
C ASN A 502 3.43 -3.94 -22.47
N GLN A 503 3.44 -3.70 -21.17
CA GLN A 503 4.59 -3.91 -20.31
C GLN A 503 4.67 -5.35 -19.81
N THR A 504 3.58 -5.89 -19.28
CA THR A 504 3.55 -7.25 -18.71
C THR A 504 3.06 -8.30 -19.68
N ASN A 505 2.45 -7.91 -20.81
CA ASN A 505 1.70 -8.78 -21.72
C ASN A 505 0.62 -9.61 -21.00
N ARG A 506 0.08 -9.07 -19.91
CA ARG A 506 -0.95 -9.69 -19.05
C ARG A 506 -2.22 -8.89 -19.08
N CYS A 507 -3.33 -9.54 -18.76
CA CYS A 507 -4.59 -8.85 -18.49
C CYS A 507 -4.46 -7.96 -17.27
N HIS A 508 -5.01 -6.76 -17.34
CA HIS A 508 -5.24 -5.89 -16.19
C HIS A 508 -6.46 -4.99 -16.41
N ASP A 509 -7.03 -4.48 -15.35
CA ASP A 509 -8.10 -3.49 -15.42
C ASP A 509 -8.20 -2.61 -14.15
N TRP A 510 -9.04 -1.59 -14.25
CA TRP A 510 -9.29 -0.59 -13.23
C TRP A 510 -9.94 -1.11 -11.95
N ARG A 511 -10.42 -2.37 -11.91
CA ARG A 511 -11.07 -3.00 -10.75
C ARG A 511 -10.07 -3.68 -9.82
N VAL A 512 -9.10 -4.36 -10.39
CA VAL A 512 -8.22 -5.30 -9.68
C VAL A 512 -6.77 -5.27 -10.15
N GLY A 513 -6.42 -4.35 -11.06
CA GLY A 513 -5.11 -4.39 -11.71
C GLY A 513 -4.90 -5.71 -12.44
N HIS A 514 -3.80 -6.40 -12.16
CA HIS A 514 -3.42 -7.67 -12.78
C HIS A 514 -4.13 -8.89 -12.17
N GLY A 515 -4.97 -8.70 -11.13
CA GLY A 515 -5.79 -9.75 -10.54
C GLY A 515 -5.22 -10.36 -9.26
N LEU A 516 -5.62 -11.61 -8.96
CA LEU A 516 -5.21 -12.32 -7.76
C LEU A 516 -3.71 -12.64 -7.79
N VAL A 517 -3.00 -12.29 -6.74
CA VAL A 517 -1.59 -12.64 -6.58
C VAL A 517 -1.38 -14.15 -6.44
N HIS A 518 -0.26 -14.62 -6.95
CA HIS A 518 0.09 -16.03 -6.97
C HIS A 518 1.53 -16.23 -6.48
N VAL A 519 1.68 -16.56 -5.22
CA VAL A 519 2.99 -16.52 -4.53
C VAL A 519 3.98 -17.51 -5.09
N ASP A 520 3.57 -18.73 -5.43
CA ASP A 520 4.47 -19.74 -5.98
C ASP A 520 5.08 -19.34 -7.34
N HIS A 521 4.30 -18.68 -8.20
CA HIS A 521 4.81 -18.11 -9.45
C HIS A 521 5.71 -16.90 -9.18
N ALA A 522 5.31 -16.03 -8.26
CA ALA A 522 6.08 -14.87 -7.87
C ALA A 522 7.45 -15.27 -7.26
N VAL A 523 7.45 -16.27 -6.38
CA VAL A 523 8.67 -16.85 -5.81
C VAL A 523 9.56 -17.48 -6.88
N ALA A 524 8.98 -18.20 -7.85
CA ALA A 524 9.74 -18.77 -8.95
C ALA A 524 10.42 -17.71 -9.81
N LEU A 525 9.70 -16.63 -10.13
CA LEU A 525 10.25 -15.51 -10.89
C LEU A 525 11.32 -14.75 -10.08
N ALA A 526 11.05 -14.43 -8.82
CA ALA A 526 12.02 -13.78 -7.92
C ALA A 526 13.31 -14.61 -7.78
N ARG A 527 13.15 -15.93 -7.60
CA ARG A 527 14.31 -16.84 -7.52
C ARG A 527 15.09 -16.89 -8.84
N THR A 528 14.41 -16.88 -9.96
CA THR A 528 15.07 -16.80 -11.27
C THR A 528 15.90 -15.52 -11.41
N LEU A 529 15.33 -14.38 -11.02
CA LEU A 529 16.03 -13.10 -11.02
C LEU A 529 17.28 -13.14 -10.14
N GLU A 530 17.15 -13.64 -8.91
CA GLU A 530 18.28 -13.73 -7.98
C GLU A 530 19.41 -14.62 -8.52
N LEU A 531 19.08 -15.79 -9.09
CA LEU A 531 20.06 -16.70 -9.69
C LEU A 531 20.77 -16.10 -10.92
N LEU A 532 20.13 -15.21 -11.65
CA LEU A 532 20.74 -14.51 -12.78
C LEU A 532 21.63 -13.34 -12.31
N ARG A 533 21.29 -12.73 -11.18
CA ARG A 533 22.05 -11.63 -10.58
C ARG A 533 23.23 -12.08 -9.75
N ASP A 534 23.03 -13.05 -8.87
CA ASP A 534 24.06 -13.70 -8.03
C ASP A 534 24.34 -15.10 -8.58
N THR A 535 25.33 -15.20 -9.47
CA THR A 535 25.58 -16.42 -10.24
C THR A 535 26.37 -17.48 -9.48
N ASP A 536 27.11 -17.09 -8.46
CA ASP A 536 27.92 -18.02 -7.65
C ASP A 536 27.33 -18.27 -6.25
N GLY A 537 26.27 -17.51 -5.87
CA GLY A 537 25.50 -17.70 -4.64
C GLY A 537 26.26 -17.26 -3.38
N ASP A 538 27.15 -16.27 -3.51
CA ASP A 538 27.88 -15.72 -2.38
C ASP A 538 27.15 -14.55 -1.67
N GLY A 539 25.98 -14.19 -2.15
CA GLY A 539 25.12 -13.12 -1.63
C GLY A 539 25.47 -11.73 -2.16
N PHE A 540 26.38 -11.65 -3.13
CA PHE A 540 26.69 -10.40 -3.83
C PHE A 540 26.21 -10.46 -5.27
N VAL A 541 25.68 -9.34 -5.74
CA VAL A 541 25.17 -9.24 -7.11
C VAL A 541 26.31 -9.13 -8.11
N ASP A 542 26.46 -10.13 -8.97
CA ASP A 542 27.43 -10.16 -10.08
C ASP A 542 26.95 -9.37 -11.29
N ASN A 543 25.65 -9.48 -11.60
CA ASN A 543 25.03 -8.92 -12.81
C ASN A 543 23.89 -7.96 -12.45
N PRO A 544 24.20 -6.74 -11.97
CA PRO A 544 23.18 -5.78 -11.54
C PRO A 544 22.31 -5.24 -12.70
N GLU A 545 22.72 -5.46 -13.95
CA GLU A 545 21.98 -5.07 -15.15
C GLU A 545 20.83 -6.01 -15.49
N VAL A 546 20.78 -7.20 -14.91
CA VAL A 546 19.66 -8.14 -15.14
C VAL A 546 18.38 -7.58 -14.53
N THR A 547 17.37 -7.45 -15.37
CA THR A 547 16.08 -6.90 -15.01
C THR A 547 15.04 -7.99 -14.69
N VAL A 548 13.92 -7.61 -14.06
CA VAL A 548 12.77 -8.52 -13.88
C VAL A 548 12.26 -9.04 -15.23
N TRP A 549 12.34 -8.22 -16.28
CA TRP A 549 11.92 -8.62 -17.64
C TRP A 549 12.80 -9.73 -18.22
N ASP A 550 14.13 -9.61 -18.06
CA ASP A 550 15.08 -10.65 -18.50
C ASP A 550 14.81 -11.96 -17.75
N ALA A 551 14.56 -11.86 -16.45
CA ALA A 551 14.23 -13.02 -15.62
C ALA A 551 12.88 -13.64 -16.01
N ASN A 552 11.88 -12.83 -16.34
CA ASN A 552 10.58 -13.31 -16.78
C ASN A 552 10.65 -14.01 -18.15
N GLU A 553 11.40 -13.46 -19.11
CA GLU A 553 11.63 -14.13 -20.40
C GLU A 553 12.27 -15.51 -20.18
N TYR A 554 13.30 -15.58 -19.36
CA TYR A 554 13.97 -16.85 -19.02
C TYR A 554 13.02 -17.83 -18.31
N TYR A 555 12.23 -17.35 -17.34
CA TYR A 555 11.25 -18.14 -16.62
C TYR A 555 10.16 -18.71 -17.54
N MET A 556 9.62 -17.89 -18.45
CA MET A 556 8.60 -18.29 -19.42
C MET A 556 9.14 -19.32 -20.41
N ASP A 557 10.36 -19.14 -20.93
CA ASP A 557 11.01 -20.12 -21.80
C ASP A 557 11.20 -21.47 -21.10
N MET A 558 11.56 -21.47 -19.83
CA MET A 558 11.72 -22.67 -19.03
C MET A 558 10.38 -23.39 -18.82
N MET A 559 9.30 -22.65 -18.59
CA MET A 559 7.95 -23.19 -18.43
C MET A 559 7.46 -23.81 -19.73
N GLU A 560 7.71 -23.18 -20.89
CA GLU A 560 7.34 -23.70 -22.20
C GLU A 560 8.11 -24.96 -22.56
N ILE A 561 9.42 -24.98 -22.38
CA ILE A 561 10.28 -26.16 -22.67
C ILE A 561 9.83 -27.38 -21.89
N ARG A 562 9.36 -27.21 -20.67
CA ARG A 562 8.92 -28.29 -19.80
C ARG A 562 7.47 -28.70 -19.99
N GLN A 563 6.72 -28.02 -20.86
CA GLN A 563 5.29 -28.22 -21.04
C GLN A 563 4.51 -28.14 -19.71
N ILE A 564 5.00 -27.32 -18.79
CA ILE A 564 4.27 -27.00 -17.56
C ILE A 564 3.16 -26.04 -17.95
N PRO A 565 1.89 -26.37 -17.65
CA PRO A 565 0.80 -25.46 -17.98
C PRO A 565 1.03 -24.10 -17.29
N LEU A 566 0.99 -23.03 -18.06
CA LEU A 566 1.00 -21.66 -17.54
C LEU A 566 -0.34 -21.29 -16.89
N GLU A 567 -1.37 -22.12 -17.11
CA GLU A 567 -2.67 -21.99 -16.47
C GLU A 567 -2.62 -22.59 -15.08
N THR A 568 -2.82 -21.76 -14.10
CA THR A 568 -2.68 -22.01 -12.66
C THR A 568 -3.56 -23.13 -12.12
N ASP A 569 -4.74 -23.35 -12.69
CA ASP A 569 -5.66 -24.41 -12.28
C ASP A 569 -5.05 -25.83 -12.34
N GLN A 570 -4.09 -26.04 -13.22
CA GLN A 570 -3.47 -27.37 -13.36
C GLN A 570 -2.27 -27.54 -12.43
N LEU A 571 -1.58 -26.46 -12.08
CA LEU A 571 -0.50 -26.52 -11.09
C LEU A 571 -1.05 -26.77 -9.68
N SER A 572 -2.14 -26.09 -9.31
CA SER A 572 -2.79 -26.30 -8.02
C SER A 572 -3.31 -27.73 -7.82
N HIS A 573 -3.75 -28.41 -8.90
CA HIS A 573 -4.19 -29.80 -8.86
C HIS A 573 -3.04 -30.82 -8.81
N ALA A 574 -1.96 -30.56 -9.53
CA ALA A 574 -0.78 -31.44 -9.51
C ALA A 574 -0.11 -31.52 -8.12
N TRP A 575 -0.44 -30.57 -7.25
CA TRP A 575 0.18 -30.41 -5.94
C TRP A 575 -0.70 -30.86 -4.77
N LYS A 576 -1.97 -31.11 -4.97
CA LYS A 576 -2.87 -31.62 -3.91
C LYS A 576 -2.60 -33.08 -3.54
N GLY A 577 -1.58 -33.72 -4.11
CA GLY A 577 -1.07 -35.01 -3.67
C GLY A 577 -2.12 -36.14 -3.74
N GLU A 578 -2.81 -36.28 -4.87
CA GLU A 578 -3.49 -37.50 -5.20
C GLU A 578 -2.56 -38.53 -5.87
#